data_a793790b70abd01705d064a8c374079a
#
_entry.id   a793790b70abd01705d064a8c374079a
#
_cell.length_a   1.000
_cell.length_b   1.000
_cell.length_c   1.000
_cell.angle_alpha   90.00
_cell.angle_beta   90.00
_cell.angle_gamma   90.00
#
_symmetry.space_group_name_H-M   'P 1'
#
loop_
_entity.id
_entity.type
_entity.pdbx_description
1 polymer ?
#
loop_
_entity_poly.entity_id
_entity_poly.type
_entity_poly.pdbx_seq_one_letter_code
_entity_poly.pdbx_strand_id
1 'polypeptide(L)'
;MASLEDLKNVLKETLEQKGVLNDIRAKIRAEVFTALDSDVAGKPKLSNENMIINEMIREYLEYNRYYNTSSVLIAESGQPVEPPFDKEYLQKKFSVAGGNKGVPLLYELIFGLKPIDENSEPNETMLSRATRKTNPFE
;
A
#
# COMPACT_ATOMS: atom_id res chain seq x y z
N MET A 1 14.65 -23.11 35.88
CA MET A 1 15.37 -22.85 34.63
C MET A 1 14.37 -22.76 33.50
N ALA A 2 14.41 -21.68 32.71
CA ALA A 2 13.61 -21.58 31.50
C ALA A 2 14.01 -22.68 30.51
N SER A 3 13.05 -23.40 29.98
CA SER A 3 13.29 -24.39 28.94
C SER A 3 13.56 -23.73 27.59
N LEU A 4 14.08 -24.45 26.63
CA LEU A 4 14.25 -23.97 25.26
C LEU A 4 12.89 -23.54 24.65
N GLU A 5 11.83 -24.22 25.02
CA GLU A 5 10.47 -23.93 24.59
C GLU A 5 9.96 -22.61 25.18
N ASP A 6 10.26 -22.31 26.44
CA ASP A 6 9.91 -21.04 27.08
C ASP A 6 10.62 -19.88 26.40
N LEU A 7 11.90 -20.01 26.06
CA LEU A 7 12.67 -19.02 25.33
C LEU A 7 12.10 -18.78 23.93
N LYS A 8 11.74 -19.84 23.23
CA LYS A 8 11.10 -19.77 21.90
C LYS A 8 9.77 -19.01 21.95
N ASN A 9 8.94 -19.30 22.96
CA ASN A 9 7.66 -18.64 23.12
C ASN A 9 7.81 -17.15 23.43
N VAL A 10 8.71 -16.76 24.34
CA VAL A 10 9.01 -15.36 24.65
C VAL A 10 9.54 -14.62 23.42
N LEU A 11 10.41 -15.25 22.65
CA LEU A 11 10.95 -14.68 21.42
C LEU A 11 9.83 -14.45 20.38
N LYS A 12 8.96 -15.44 20.22
CA LYS A 12 7.82 -15.36 19.31
C LYS A 12 6.87 -14.21 19.67
N GLU A 13 6.48 -14.13 20.96
CA GLU A 13 5.62 -13.04 21.45
C GLU A 13 6.26 -11.67 21.24
N THR A 14 7.55 -11.54 21.53
CA THR A 14 8.28 -10.28 21.34
C THR A 14 8.31 -9.87 19.87
N LEU A 15 8.54 -10.80 18.96
CA LEU A 15 8.55 -10.55 17.52
C LEU A 15 7.14 -10.20 16.99
N GLU A 16 6.10 -10.83 17.53
CA GLU A 16 4.71 -10.49 17.19
C GLU A 16 4.34 -9.08 17.65
N GLN A 17 4.67 -8.72 18.89
CA GLN A 17 4.41 -7.38 19.43
C GLN A 17 5.13 -6.28 18.67
N LYS A 18 6.35 -6.51 18.22
CA LYS A 18 7.14 -5.57 17.42
C LYS A 18 6.71 -5.51 15.95
N GLY A 19 5.81 -6.37 15.52
CA GLY A 19 5.38 -6.45 14.12
C GLY A 19 6.41 -7.11 13.18
N VAL A 20 7.60 -7.42 13.66
CA VAL A 20 8.69 -8.02 12.85
C VAL A 20 8.28 -9.38 12.27
N LEU A 21 7.52 -10.18 13.01
CA LEU A 21 7.06 -11.50 12.55
C LEU A 21 6.08 -11.34 11.36
N ASN A 22 5.24 -10.32 11.37
CA ASN A 22 4.35 -10.03 10.26
C ASN A 22 5.12 -9.62 8.99
N ASP A 23 6.18 -8.84 9.14
CA ASP A 23 7.05 -8.45 8.03
C ASP A 23 7.78 -9.66 7.43
N ILE A 24 8.27 -10.56 8.27
CA ILE A 24 8.88 -11.81 7.83
C ILE A 24 7.88 -12.70 7.09
N ARG A 25 6.67 -12.85 7.62
CA ARG A 25 5.59 -13.60 6.95
C ARG A 25 5.25 -13.01 5.59
N ALA A 26 5.19 -11.69 5.48
CA ALA A 26 4.95 -11.01 4.22
C ALA A 26 6.06 -11.26 3.20
N LYS A 27 7.33 -11.19 3.61
CA LYS A 27 8.48 -11.50 2.76
C LYS A 27 8.46 -12.96 2.30
N ILE A 28 8.18 -13.90 3.21
CA ILE A 28 8.07 -15.32 2.86
C ILE A 28 6.96 -15.54 1.85
N ARG A 29 5.78 -14.94 2.02
CA ARG A 29 4.69 -15.04 1.05
C ARG A 29 5.09 -14.50 -0.31
N ALA A 30 5.75 -13.35 -0.35
CA ALA A 30 6.23 -12.75 -1.59
C ALA A 30 7.22 -13.70 -2.31
N GLU A 31 8.18 -14.29 -1.60
CA GLU A 31 9.13 -15.25 -2.15
C GLU A 31 8.46 -16.54 -2.63
N VAL A 32 7.48 -17.05 -1.89
CA VAL A 32 6.71 -18.23 -2.29
C VAL A 32 5.94 -17.96 -3.60
N PHE A 33 5.28 -16.80 -3.73
CA PHE A 33 4.61 -16.42 -4.97
C PHE A 33 5.61 -16.29 -6.12
N THR A 34 6.75 -15.68 -5.91
CA THR A 34 7.80 -15.57 -6.93
C THR A 34 8.31 -16.95 -7.37
N ALA A 35 8.53 -17.87 -6.43
CA ALA A 35 8.96 -19.22 -6.73
C ALA A 35 7.91 -20.04 -7.48
N LEU A 36 6.64 -19.89 -7.13
CA LEU A 36 5.53 -20.55 -7.84
C LEU A 36 5.33 -19.99 -9.26
N ASP A 37 5.53 -18.70 -9.44
CA ASP A 37 5.41 -18.04 -10.74
C ASP A 37 6.52 -18.40 -11.72
N SER A 38 7.68 -18.81 -11.23
CA SER A 38 8.79 -19.23 -12.11
C SER A 38 8.48 -20.50 -12.91
N ASP A 39 7.53 -21.30 -12.45
CA ASP A 39 7.08 -22.52 -13.13
C ASP A 39 5.90 -22.29 -14.10
N VAL A 40 5.28 -21.12 -14.08
CA VAL A 40 4.19 -20.78 -14.98
C VAL A 40 4.75 -20.10 -16.22
N ALA A 41 4.90 -20.86 -17.27
CA ALA A 41 5.28 -20.34 -18.60
C ALA A 41 4.32 -19.21 -19.02
N GLY A 42 4.84 -17.97 -19.08
CA GLY A 42 4.15 -16.89 -19.74
C GLY A 42 3.44 -15.88 -18.87
N LYS A 43 4.03 -15.47 -17.73
CA LYS A 43 3.55 -14.24 -17.06
C LYS A 43 3.57 -13.07 -18.05
N PRO A 44 2.43 -12.40 -18.30
CA PRO A 44 2.39 -11.29 -19.22
C PRO A 44 3.42 -10.22 -18.80
N LYS A 45 4.13 -9.65 -19.78
CA LYS A 45 5.02 -8.53 -19.52
C LYS A 45 4.20 -7.38 -18.91
N LEU A 46 4.71 -6.81 -17.81
CA LEU A 46 4.06 -5.69 -17.15
C LEU A 46 3.93 -4.50 -18.13
N SER A 47 2.69 -4.16 -18.49
CA SER A 47 2.41 -3.01 -19.36
C SER A 47 2.56 -1.70 -18.61
N ASN A 48 2.73 -0.58 -19.34
CA ASN A 48 2.79 0.75 -18.73
C ASN A 48 1.51 1.10 -17.97
N GLU A 49 0.35 0.69 -18.49
CA GLU A 49 -0.95 0.90 -17.86
C GLU A 49 -1.04 0.14 -16.53
N ASN A 50 -0.67 -1.13 -16.54
CA ASN A 50 -0.65 -1.93 -15.31
C ASN A 50 0.35 -1.38 -14.30
N MET A 51 1.51 -0.92 -14.76
CA MET A 51 2.51 -0.30 -13.89
C MET A 51 1.96 0.95 -13.20
N ILE A 52 1.22 1.78 -13.90
CA ILE A 52 0.56 2.97 -13.35
C ILE A 52 -0.53 2.58 -12.35
N ILE A 53 -1.39 1.62 -12.70
CA ILE A 53 -2.47 1.14 -11.82
C ILE A 53 -1.87 0.53 -10.55
N ASN A 54 -0.88 -0.33 -10.68
CA ASN A 54 -0.19 -0.94 -9.54
C ASN A 54 0.44 0.10 -8.63
N GLU A 55 0.99 1.18 -9.19
CA GLU A 55 1.56 2.27 -8.42
C GLU A 55 0.50 3.02 -7.60
N MET A 56 -0.65 3.31 -8.20
CA MET A 56 -1.77 3.92 -7.47
C MET A 56 -2.29 3.01 -6.35
N ILE A 57 -2.36 1.70 -6.61
CA ILE A 57 -2.76 0.71 -5.60
C ILE A 57 -1.71 0.64 -4.49
N ARG A 58 -0.42 0.63 -4.81
CA ARG A 58 0.67 0.63 -3.83
C ARG A 58 0.57 1.85 -2.91
N GLU A 59 0.42 3.06 -3.47
CA GLU A 59 0.25 4.29 -2.71
C GLU A 59 -0.93 4.19 -1.72
N TYR A 60 -2.07 3.66 -2.19
CA TYR A 60 -3.24 3.41 -1.36
C TYR A 60 -2.95 2.41 -0.22
N LEU A 61 -2.30 1.29 -0.53
CA LEU A 61 -1.99 0.26 0.46
C LEU A 61 -1.02 0.77 1.53
N GLU A 62 0.02 1.48 1.14
CA GLU A 62 1.00 2.06 2.06
C GLU A 62 0.38 3.15 2.95
N TYR A 63 -0.45 4.00 2.39
CA TYR A 63 -1.18 5.02 3.14
C TYR A 63 -2.08 4.43 4.23
N ASN A 64 -2.77 3.31 3.90
CA ASN A 64 -3.61 2.60 4.85
C ASN A 64 -2.83 1.60 5.73
N ARG A 65 -1.50 1.54 5.62
CA ARG A 65 -0.62 0.63 6.36
C ARG A 65 -0.86 -0.86 6.08
N TYR A 66 -1.31 -1.18 4.86
CA TYR A 66 -1.45 -2.55 4.39
C TYR A 66 -0.15 -3.07 3.78
N TYR A 67 0.95 -2.97 4.55
CA TYR A 67 2.31 -3.25 4.08
C TYR A 67 2.50 -4.67 3.57
N ASN A 68 1.86 -5.65 4.20
CA ASN A 68 1.95 -7.03 3.77
C ASN A 68 1.33 -7.22 2.38
N THR A 69 0.17 -6.62 2.15
CA THR A 69 -0.53 -6.66 0.86
C THR A 69 0.29 -5.94 -0.20
N SER A 70 0.88 -4.80 0.13
CA SER A 70 1.77 -4.06 -0.77
C SER A 70 2.98 -4.90 -1.19
N SER A 71 3.62 -5.58 -0.24
CA SER A 71 4.76 -6.47 -0.53
C SER A 71 4.40 -7.62 -1.46
N VAL A 72 3.23 -8.23 -1.26
CA VAL A 72 2.73 -9.31 -2.12
C VAL A 72 2.38 -8.78 -3.51
N LEU A 73 1.72 -7.61 -3.60
CA LEU A 73 1.40 -6.98 -4.88
C LEU A 73 2.66 -6.75 -5.73
N ILE A 74 3.71 -6.20 -5.12
CA ILE A 74 4.98 -5.93 -5.81
C ILE A 74 5.60 -7.23 -6.33
N ALA A 75 5.67 -8.26 -5.49
CA ALA A 75 6.25 -9.55 -5.86
C ALA A 75 5.44 -10.27 -6.95
N GLU A 76 4.12 -10.30 -6.83
CA GLU A 76 3.24 -11.00 -7.76
C GLU A 76 3.14 -10.29 -9.11
N SER A 77 3.04 -8.96 -9.12
CA SER A 77 2.89 -8.16 -10.34
C SER A 77 4.19 -7.94 -11.10
N GLY A 78 5.34 -8.12 -10.47
CA GLY A 78 6.63 -7.72 -11.01
C GLY A 78 6.86 -6.22 -11.02
N GLN A 79 6.09 -5.47 -10.23
CA GLN A 79 6.25 -4.03 -10.07
C GLN A 79 7.64 -3.70 -9.51
N PRO A 80 8.33 -2.65 -10.00
CA PRO A 80 9.59 -2.20 -9.41
C PRO A 80 9.45 -1.88 -7.93
N VAL A 81 10.47 -2.24 -7.14
CA VAL A 81 10.51 -1.93 -5.71
C VAL A 81 10.52 -0.43 -5.47
N GLU A 82 11.31 0.30 -6.27
CA GLU A 82 11.29 1.76 -6.27
C GLU A 82 10.13 2.28 -7.12
N PRO A 83 9.41 3.32 -6.67
CA PRO A 83 8.32 3.90 -7.44
C PRO A 83 8.78 4.34 -8.83
N PRO A 84 8.22 3.78 -9.92
CA PRO A 84 8.63 4.14 -11.29
C PRO A 84 8.10 5.50 -11.73
N PHE A 85 7.13 6.05 -11.01
CA PHE A 85 6.49 7.32 -11.33
C PHE A 85 6.39 8.21 -10.10
N ASP A 86 6.72 9.48 -10.29
CA ASP A 86 6.46 10.51 -9.28
C ASP A 86 4.97 10.83 -9.19
N LYS A 87 4.49 11.12 -8.00
CA LYS A 87 3.10 11.50 -7.77
C LYS A 87 2.69 12.70 -8.60
N GLU A 88 3.55 13.70 -8.73
CA GLU A 88 3.29 14.90 -9.55
C GLU A 88 3.09 14.56 -11.02
N TYR A 89 3.85 13.59 -11.54
CA TYR A 89 3.66 13.08 -12.90
C TYR A 89 2.29 12.44 -13.08
N LEU A 90 1.88 11.59 -12.14
CA LEU A 90 0.57 10.93 -12.19
C LEU A 90 -0.58 11.92 -12.05
N GLN A 91 -0.48 12.90 -11.15
CA GLN A 91 -1.48 13.96 -11.00
C GLN A 91 -1.65 14.76 -12.29
N LYS A 92 -0.57 15.14 -12.96
CA LYS A 92 -0.61 15.81 -14.26
C LYS A 92 -1.24 14.92 -15.34
N LYS A 93 -0.85 13.65 -15.39
CA LYS A 93 -1.37 12.69 -16.38
C LYS A 93 -2.88 12.49 -16.27
N PHE A 94 -3.43 12.49 -15.07
CA PHE A 94 -4.86 12.33 -14.82
C PHE A 94 -5.61 13.66 -14.67
N SER A 95 -4.94 14.79 -14.92
CA SER A 95 -5.51 16.13 -14.81
C SER A 95 -6.18 16.43 -13.46
N VAL A 96 -5.58 15.89 -12.39
CA VAL A 96 -6.05 16.15 -11.02
C VAL A 96 -5.50 17.51 -10.60
N ALA A 97 -6.35 18.53 -10.65
CA ALA A 97 -5.98 19.88 -10.25
C ALA A 97 -5.97 20.03 -8.73
N GLY A 98 -4.89 20.59 -8.19
CA GLY A 98 -4.83 20.97 -6.77
C GLY A 98 -4.67 19.82 -5.80
N GLY A 99 -4.16 18.67 -6.27
CA GLY A 99 -3.99 17.48 -5.47
C GLY A 99 -3.19 17.68 -4.19
N ASN A 100 -3.67 17.12 -3.10
CA ASN A 100 -2.98 17.12 -1.82
C ASN A 100 -1.86 16.08 -1.83
N LYS A 101 -0.60 16.50 -1.63
CA LYS A 101 0.55 15.59 -1.60
C LYS A 101 0.47 14.49 -0.53
N GLY A 102 -0.36 14.67 0.49
CA GLY A 102 -0.53 13.73 1.60
C GLY A 102 -1.64 12.68 1.43
N VAL A 103 -2.36 12.67 0.31
CA VAL A 103 -3.51 11.79 0.07
C VAL A 103 -3.26 10.93 -1.17
N PRO A 104 -3.58 9.63 -1.18
CA PRO A 104 -3.44 8.78 -2.35
C PRO A 104 -4.19 9.32 -3.58
N LEU A 105 -3.60 9.16 -4.75
CA LEU A 105 -4.18 9.60 -6.02
C LEU A 105 -5.56 8.97 -6.27
N LEU A 106 -5.78 7.72 -5.83
CA LEU A 106 -7.09 7.07 -5.93
C LEU A 106 -8.20 7.84 -5.19
N TYR A 107 -7.91 8.43 -4.04
CA TYR A 107 -8.89 9.26 -3.34
C TYR A 107 -9.18 10.55 -4.11
N GLU A 108 -8.15 11.18 -4.64
CA GLU A 108 -8.30 12.39 -5.45
C GLU A 108 -9.17 12.14 -6.68
N LEU A 109 -8.98 11.01 -7.36
CA LEU A 109 -9.80 10.58 -8.49
C LEU A 109 -11.26 10.33 -8.10
N ILE A 110 -11.50 9.66 -6.98
CA ILE A 110 -12.85 9.38 -6.48
C ILE A 110 -13.58 10.68 -6.13
N PHE A 111 -12.90 11.64 -5.50
CA PHE A 111 -13.49 12.95 -5.20
C PHE A 111 -13.74 13.77 -6.45
N GLY A 112 -12.86 13.71 -7.45
CA GLY A 112 -13.03 14.40 -8.73
C GLY A 112 -14.17 13.81 -9.59
N LEU A 113 -14.52 12.54 -9.39
CA LEU A 113 -15.63 11.88 -10.09
C LEU A 113 -17.02 12.15 -9.46
N LYS A 114 -17.07 12.69 -8.25
CA LYS A 114 -18.35 13.06 -7.63
C LYS A 114 -18.93 14.24 -8.39
N PRO A 115 -20.22 14.19 -8.82
CA PRO A 115 -20.91 15.36 -9.32
C PRO A 115 -20.81 16.45 -8.26
N ILE A 116 -20.41 17.63 -8.64
CA ILE A 116 -20.45 18.80 -7.77
C ILE A 116 -21.94 19.12 -7.60
N ASP A 117 -22.54 18.62 -6.52
CA ASP A 117 -23.80 19.16 -6.05
C ASP A 117 -23.50 20.58 -5.59
N GLU A 118 -23.93 21.57 -6.37
CA GLU A 118 -23.69 22.98 -6.11
C GLU A 118 -24.23 23.46 -4.75
N ASN A 119 -24.90 22.59 -4.00
CA ASN A 119 -25.47 22.82 -2.67
C ASN A 119 -24.86 21.98 -1.54
N SER A 120 -23.82 21.19 -1.79
CA SER A 120 -23.15 20.47 -0.71
C SER A 120 -21.90 21.23 -0.28
N GLU A 121 -21.92 21.73 0.94
CA GLU A 121 -20.71 22.19 1.61
C GLU A 121 -19.65 21.07 1.56
N PRO A 122 -18.35 21.40 1.38
CA PRO A 122 -17.31 20.40 1.30
C PRO A 122 -17.36 19.54 2.56
N ASN A 123 -17.62 18.24 2.36
CA ASN A 123 -17.79 17.28 3.43
C ASN A 123 -16.43 17.06 4.09
N GLU A 124 -16.06 17.94 5.04
CA GLU A 124 -14.84 17.89 5.84
C GLU A 124 -14.67 16.56 6.59
N THR A 125 -15.74 15.76 6.68
CA THR A 125 -15.81 14.59 7.54
C THR A 125 -14.92 13.44 7.10
N MET A 126 -14.62 13.31 5.81
CA MET A 126 -13.74 12.22 5.33
C MET A 126 -12.26 12.60 5.32
N LEU A 127 -11.94 13.83 4.95
CA LEU A 127 -10.57 14.35 5.01
C LEU A 127 -10.10 14.52 6.45
N SER A 128 -10.98 14.96 7.37
CA SER A 128 -10.66 15.09 8.79
C SER A 128 -10.49 13.74 9.49
N ARG A 129 -11.14 12.67 9.00
CA ARG A 129 -10.91 11.30 9.52
C ARG A 129 -9.56 10.73 9.10
N ALA A 130 -9.09 11.05 7.89
CA ALA A 130 -7.79 10.62 7.41
C ALA A 130 -6.64 11.34 8.13
N THR A 131 -6.81 12.64 8.43
CA THR A 131 -5.79 13.45 9.11
C THR A 131 -5.74 13.25 10.62
N ARG A 132 -6.85 12.85 11.28
CA ARG A 132 -6.88 12.59 12.74
C ARG A 132 -6.17 11.31 13.17
N LYS A 133 -5.87 10.40 12.25
CA LYS A 133 -5.15 9.15 12.57
C LYS A 133 -3.63 9.26 12.58
N THR A 134 -3.07 10.42 12.30
CA THR A 134 -1.61 10.60 12.19
C THR A 134 -0.93 11.15 13.45
N ASN A 135 -1.64 11.33 14.56
CA ASN A 135 -1.01 11.76 15.81
C ASN A 135 -1.21 10.73 16.93
N PRO A 136 -0.27 9.78 17.12
CA PRO A 136 -0.33 8.81 18.20
C PRO A 136 0.29 9.32 19.51
N PHE A 137 0.68 10.63 19.59
CA PHE A 137 1.33 11.20 20.76
C PHE A 137 0.73 12.58 21.12
N GLU A 138 -0.53 12.59 21.55
CA GLU A 138 -1.08 13.55 22.51
C GLU A 138 -2.13 12.87 23.36
#